data_3f651db21a1fefbf5ac2178c9d16da50
#
_entry.id   3f651db21a1fefbf5ac2178c9d16da50
#
_cell.length_a   1.000
_cell.length_b   1.000
_cell.length_c   1.000
_cell.angle_alpha   90.00
_cell.angle_beta   90.00
_cell.angle_gamma   90.00
#
_symmetry.space_group_name_H-M   'P 1'
#
loop_
_entity.id
_entity.type
_entity.pdbx_description
1 polymer ?
#
loop_
_entity_poly.entity_id
_entity_poly.type
_entity_poly.pdbx_seq_one_letter_code
_entity_poly.pdbx_strand_id
1 'polypeptide(L)'
;MTLARYKRTTAGLVASCLLPWLVSCAPPRLDEPVIGAKNFTEQVVLGELLAQEIEARAHLKVERRFYLAGSYIAQQSMLAGRIDMYVEYTGTALTAILKKPPLHLADAAQNEAASLAEVTKLYQQRFQIAAMQPLGFENTFAMIVRPDETASGPGLGMAGVDTLSEAVGKAQNWRLGVGYEFEERPDGLRGLEKAYGLHFKGEPRTMDLGLLYRALASHQVDIIAGNSTDGPIAAEHLKVLADDRHYFPPYQAVPLVREAALKRWPQLRGVFAELAGKVTANDMRAMNEAVDGEHKDVAVVVRGFRAAHGL
;
A
#
# COMPACT_ATOMS: atom_id res chain seq x y z
N MET A 1 50.77 -47.57 64.11
CA MET A 1 49.46 -47.36 63.49
C MET A 1 49.23 -45.83 63.45
N THR A 2 49.49 -45.23 62.31
CA THR A 2 49.48 -43.75 62.13
C THR A 2 48.55 -43.42 60.97
N LEU A 3 47.42 -42.81 61.26
CA LEU A 3 46.41 -42.38 60.32
C LEU A 3 46.84 -41.06 59.66
N ALA A 4 47.10 -41.05 58.36
CA ALA A 4 47.36 -39.85 57.58
C ALA A 4 46.05 -39.14 57.25
N ARG A 5 45.91 -37.86 57.60
CA ARG A 5 44.82 -36.95 57.25
C ARG A 5 45.08 -36.33 55.91
N TYR A 6 44.21 -36.66 54.96
CA TYR A 6 44.19 -36.07 53.61
C TYR A 6 43.41 -34.74 53.65
N LYS A 7 44.12 -33.60 53.38
CA LYS A 7 43.49 -32.29 53.23
C LYS A 7 43.00 -32.15 51.80
N ARG A 8 41.72 -32.06 51.58
CA ARG A 8 41.11 -31.68 50.30
C ARG A 8 41.14 -30.16 50.17
N THR A 9 41.90 -29.65 49.22
CA THR A 9 41.86 -28.29 48.73
C THR A 9 40.80 -28.17 47.63
N THR A 10 39.70 -27.50 47.90
CA THR A 10 38.66 -27.13 46.92
C THR A 10 39.15 -25.92 46.14
N ALA A 11 39.58 -26.12 44.90
CA ALA A 11 39.82 -25.04 43.96
C ALA A 11 38.46 -24.58 43.38
N GLY A 12 38.06 -23.36 43.73
CA GLY A 12 36.88 -22.71 43.17
C GLY A 12 37.12 -22.28 41.75
N LEU A 13 36.43 -22.90 40.81
CA LEU A 13 36.35 -22.45 39.40
C LEU A 13 35.39 -21.25 39.32
N VAL A 14 35.92 -20.05 39.16
CA VAL A 14 35.15 -18.86 38.81
C VAL A 14 34.90 -18.95 37.31
N ALA A 15 33.74 -19.47 36.94
CA ALA A 15 33.25 -19.41 35.55
C ALA A 15 32.82 -17.97 35.25
N SER A 16 33.71 -17.18 34.63
CA SER A 16 33.40 -15.85 34.07
C SER A 16 32.48 -16.04 32.85
N CYS A 17 31.18 -15.82 33.00
CA CYS A 17 30.22 -15.75 31.91
C CYS A 17 30.50 -14.49 31.07
N LEU A 18 31.32 -14.64 30.06
CA LEU A 18 31.37 -13.70 28.93
C LEU A 18 30.08 -13.87 28.11
N LEU A 19 29.04 -13.07 28.45
CA LEU A 19 27.93 -12.85 27.53
C LEU A 19 28.48 -12.15 26.27
N PRO A 20 28.43 -12.78 25.09
CA PRO A 20 28.71 -12.04 23.86
C PRO A 20 27.64 -10.97 23.71
N TRP A 21 28.04 -9.72 23.73
CA TRP A 21 27.22 -8.61 23.27
C TRP A 21 26.98 -8.86 21.80
N LEU A 22 25.80 -9.39 21.44
CA LEU A 22 25.31 -9.41 20.07
C LEU A 22 25.06 -7.95 19.67
N VAL A 23 26.12 -7.29 19.24
CA VAL A 23 26.02 -6.03 18.52
C VAL A 23 25.21 -6.34 17.28
N SER A 24 23.95 -5.92 17.28
CA SER A 24 23.09 -5.98 16.11
C SER A 24 23.82 -5.27 14.98
N CYS A 25 24.25 -6.02 13.97
CA CYS A 25 24.91 -5.50 12.75
C CYS A 25 23.91 -4.82 11.81
N ALA A 26 22.93 -4.06 12.33
CA ALA A 26 22.19 -3.13 11.51
C ALA A 26 23.12 -1.94 11.21
N PRO A 27 23.30 -1.53 9.95
CA PRO A 27 24.08 -0.35 9.63
C PRO A 27 23.53 0.86 10.42
N PRO A 28 24.41 1.74 10.91
CA PRO A 28 23.96 2.92 11.65
C PRO A 28 23.01 3.70 10.75
N ARG A 29 21.86 4.07 11.31
CA ARG A 29 20.85 4.85 10.59
C ARG A 29 21.44 6.24 10.32
N LEU A 30 21.36 6.69 9.06
CA LEU A 30 21.72 8.04 8.67
C LEU A 30 20.84 9.06 9.41
N ASP A 31 21.34 10.28 9.61
CA ASP A 31 20.60 11.38 10.20
C ASP A 31 19.67 12.07 9.19
N GLU A 32 18.95 11.24 8.43
CA GLU A 32 18.08 11.66 7.35
C GLU A 32 16.70 10.98 7.52
N PRO A 33 15.58 11.63 7.17
CA PRO A 33 14.28 10.99 7.09
C PRO A 33 14.30 9.86 6.06
N VAL A 34 13.68 8.73 6.39
CA VAL A 34 13.61 7.57 5.50
C VAL A 34 12.18 7.37 5.05
N ILE A 35 11.94 7.44 3.75
CA ILE A 35 10.63 7.20 3.13
C ILE A 35 10.57 5.80 2.55
N GLY A 36 9.53 5.06 2.92
CA GLY A 36 9.18 3.79 2.31
C GLY A 36 8.15 3.95 1.20
N ALA A 37 8.13 3.01 0.27
CA ALA A 37 7.05 2.84 -0.70
C ALA A 37 6.80 1.35 -0.96
N LYS A 38 5.52 0.98 -1.17
CA LYS A 38 5.15 -0.39 -1.54
C LYS A 38 5.59 -0.71 -2.97
N ASN A 39 5.37 -1.93 -3.42
CA ASN A 39 5.94 -2.48 -4.67
C ASN A 39 5.07 -2.22 -5.92
N PHE A 40 4.44 -1.07 -6.04
CA PHE A 40 3.71 -0.67 -7.24
C PHE A 40 3.90 0.82 -7.54
N THR A 41 3.70 1.19 -8.80
CA THR A 41 4.06 2.50 -9.37
C THR A 41 3.56 3.68 -8.57
N GLU A 42 2.28 3.74 -8.24
CA GLU A 42 1.70 4.83 -7.47
C GLU A 42 2.43 5.07 -6.15
N GLN A 43 2.78 4.02 -5.44
CA GLN A 43 3.48 4.16 -4.16
C GLN A 43 4.90 4.71 -4.33
N VAL A 44 5.58 4.36 -5.43
CA VAL A 44 6.90 4.91 -5.75
C VAL A 44 6.78 6.38 -6.13
N VAL A 45 5.77 6.75 -6.92
CA VAL A 45 5.46 8.16 -7.26
C VAL A 45 5.15 8.97 -6.01
N LEU A 46 4.30 8.46 -5.11
CA LEU A 46 3.96 9.12 -3.85
C LEU A 46 5.17 9.24 -2.91
N GLY A 47 5.96 8.18 -2.79
CA GLY A 47 7.20 8.21 -2.02
C GLY A 47 8.18 9.26 -2.54
N GLU A 48 8.33 9.36 -3.86
CA GLU A 48 9.17 10.36 -4.50
C GLU A 48 8.61 11.79 -4.33
N LEU A 49 7.28 11.96 -4.39
CA LEU A 49 6.63 13.25 -4.12
C LEU A 49 6.92 13.72 -2.69
N LEU A 50 6.75 12.86 -1.70
CA LEU A 50 7.09 13.20 -0.31
C LEU A 50 8.58 13.54 -0.17
N ALA A 51 9.46 12.80 -0.85
CA ALA A 51 10.89 13.04 -0.78
C ALA A 51 11.26 14.40 -1.35
N GLN A 52 10.81 14.72 -2.55
CA GLN A 52 11.10 16.01 -3.20
C GLN A 52 10.51 17.20 -2.44
N GLU A 53 9.32 17.06 -1.83
CA GLU A 53 8.74 18.12 -1.00
C GLU A 53 9.54 18.34 0.28
N ILE A 54 9.99 17.28 0.95
CA ILE A 54 10.83 17.40 2.14
C ILE A 54 12.19 18.01 1.79
N GLU A 55 12.81 17.58 0.69
CA GLU A 55 14.08 18.13 0.22
C GLU A 55 13.97 19.63 -0.12
N ALA A 56 12.89 20.03 -0.81
CA ALA A 56 12.71 21.41 -1.24
C ALA A 56 12.33 22.36 -0.09
N ARG A 57 11.42 21.94 0.80
CA ARG A 57 10.83 22.85 1.80
C ARG A 57 11.43 22.72 3.18
N ALA A 58 11.85 21.52 3.56
CA ALA A 58 12.50 21.29 4.85
C ALA A 58 14.03 21.33 4.76
N HIS A 59 14.61 21.35 3.56
CA HIS A 59 16.05 21.33 3.29
C HIS A 59 16.75 20.14 3.96
N LEU A 60 16.06 18.99 4.02
CA LEU A 60 16.58 17.74 4.53
C LEU A 60 16.88 16.81 3.37
N LYS A 61 18.01 16.11 3.42
CA LYS A 61 18.21 14.94 2.58
C LYS A 61 17.26 13.84 2.99
N VAL A 62 16.79 13.03 2.02
CA VAL A 62 15.84 11.96 2.25
C VAL A 62 16.39 10.64 1.70
N GLU A 63 16.42 9.61 2.55
CA GLU A 63 16.69 8.25 2.11
C GLU A 63 15.40 7.62 1.55
N ARG A 64 15.48 7.04 0.35
CA ARG A 64 14.37 6.37 -0.35
C ARG A 64 14.52 4.87 -0.21
N ARG A 65 13.52 4.19 0.40
CA ARG A 65 13.44 2.72 0.53
C ARG A 65 12.17 2.22 -0.13
N PHE A 66 12.20 2.24 -1.45
CA PHE A 66 11.07 1.85 -2.27
C PHE A 66 11.03 0.34 -2.54
N TYR A 67 9.92 -0.12 -3.12
CA TYR A 67 9.65 -1.53 -3.42
C TYR A 67 9.57 -2.45 -2.19
N LEU A 68 9.02 -1.96 -1.08
CA LEU A 68 8.63 -2.82 0.04
C LEU A 68 7.43 -3.69 -0.39
N ALA A 69 7.45 -4.95 0.00
CA ALA A 69 6.51 -5.96 -0.50
C ALA A 69 5.06 -5.83 0.05
N GLY A 70 4.47 -4.66 0.06
CA GLY A 70 3.07 -4.44 0.46
C GLY A 70 2.90 -3.88 1.86
N SER A 71 1.63 -3.72 2.25
CA SER A 71 1.21 -2.94 3.43
C SER A 71 1.74 -3.50 4.75
N TYR A 72 1.75 -4.83 4.91
CA TYR A 72 2.25 -5.44 6.14
C TYR A 72 3.75 -5.20 6.34
N ILE A 73 4.55 -5.37 5.29
CA ILE A 73 6.02 -5.16 5.35
C ILE A 73 6.35 -3.68 5.57
N ALA A 74 5.63 -2.76 4.91
CA ALA A 74 5.77 -1.32 5.14
C ALA A 74 5.48 -0.96 6.61
N GLN A 75 4.37 -1.45 7.16
CA GLN A 75 4.00 -1.26 8.56
C GLN A 75 5.06 -1.82 9.52
N GLN A 76 5.54 -3.06 9.32
CA GLN A 76 6.60 -3.64 10.13
C GLN A 76 7.92 -2.85 10.04
N SER A 77 8.23 -2.32 8.86
CA SER A 77 9.41 -1.47 8.66
C SER A 77 9.31 -0.15 9.44
N MET A 78 8.11 0.45 9.53
CA MET A 78 7.87 1.61 10.39
C MET A 78 8.02 1.27 11.88
N LEU A 79 7.40 0.19 12.34
CA LEU A 79 7.48 -0.24 13.74
C LEU A 79 8.92 -0.55 14.16
N ALA A 80 9.69 -1.16 13.28
CA ALA A 80 11.11 -1.44 13.50
C ALA A 80 12.02 -0.20 13.34
N GLY A 81 11.47 0.97 12.98
CA GLY A 81 12.24 2.19 12.73
C GLY A 81 13.13 2.13 11.51
N ARG A 82 12.88 1.24 10.57
CA ARG A 82 13.63 1.13 9.31
C ARG A 82 13.23 2.19 8.30
N ILE A 83 11.96 2.61 8.30
CA ILE A 83 11.43 3.76 7.60
C ILE A 83 10.76 4.69 8.59
N ASP A 84 10.64 5.98 8.27
CA ASP A 84 10.01 6.99 9.10
C ASP A 84 8.59 7.28 8.67
N MET A 85 8.31 7.12 7.38
CA MET A 85 7.03 7.44 6.77
C MET A 85 6.81 6.65 5.48
N TYR A 86 5.55 6.49 5.11
CA TYR A 86 5.08 6.05 3.79
C TYR A 86 3.63 6.48 3.61
N VAL A 87 3.09 6.37 2.39
CA VAL A 87 1.67 6.61 2.13
C VAL A 87 0.89 5.32 2.28
N GLU A 88 -0.17 5.35 3.08
CA GLU A 88 -1.12 4.25 3.20
C GLU A 88 -2.52 4.72 2.86
N TYR A 89 -3.42 3.79 2.60
CA TYR A 89 -4.82 4.08 2.30
C TYR A 89 -5.70 3.76 3.50
N THR A 90 -6.69 4.61 3.79
CA THR A 90 -7.53 4.48 5.00
C THR A 90 -8.20 3.12 5.12
N GLY A 91 -8.79 2.60 4.04
CA GLY A 91 -9.40 1.26 4.02
C GLY A 91 -8.39 0.15 4.29
N THR A 92 -7.20 0.22 3.68
CA THR A 92 -6.10 -0.73 3.93
C THR A 92 -5.62 -0.68 5.38
N ALA A 93 -5.43 0.52 5.91
CA ALA A 93 -5.03 0.72 7.30
C ALA A 93 -6.04 0.09 8.27
N LEU A 94 -7.35 0.28 8.05
CA LEU A 94 -8.41 -0.31 8.86
C LEU A 94 -8.44 -1.84 8.75
N THR A 95 -8.54 -2.37 7.54
CA THR A 95 -8.84 -3.78 7.32
C THR A 95 -7.60 -4.67 7.42
N ALA A 96 -6.51 -4.31 6.73
CA ALA A 96 -5.30 -5.13 6.67
C ALA A 96 -4.41 -4.99 7.91
N ILE A 97 -4.24 -3.78 8.45
CA ILE A 97 -3.31 -3.53 9.56
C ILE A 97 -4.02 -3.56 10.91
N LEU A 98 -5.07 -2.77 11.07
CA LEU A 98 -5.80 -2.66 12.34
C LEU A 98 -6.75 -3.82 12.61
N LYS A 99 -7.01 -4.66 11.60
CA LYS A 99 -7.93 -5.82 11.67
C LYS A 99 -9.34 -5.41 12.13
N LYS A 100 -9.81 -4.26 11.64
CA LYS A 100 -11.15 -3.76 11.86
C LYS A 100 -12.02 -4.04 10.62
N PRO A 101 -13.32 -4.25 10.79
CA PRO A 101 -14.22 -4.26 9.65
C PRO A 101 -14.21 -2.89 8.96
N PRO A 102 -14.44 -2.84 7.64
CA PRO A 102 -14.64 -1.58 6.94
C PRO A 102 -15.87 -0.86 7.49
N LEU A 103 -15.84 0.47 7.47
CA LEU A 103 -17.01 1.27 7.79
C LEU A 103 -17.87 1.41 6.53
N HIS A 104 -19.18 1.29 6.69
CA HIS A 104 -20.17 1.47 5.62
C HIS A 104 -21.27 2.42 6.11
N LEU A 105 -21.03 3.72 5.98
CA LEU A 105 -22.02 4.74 6.24
C LEU A 105 -22.75 5.10 4.95
N ALA A 106 -24.01 5.49 5.05
CA ALA A 106 -24.81 5.81 3.87
C ALA A 106 -24.31 7.04 3.10
N ASP A 107 -23.72 8.00 3.82
CA ASP A 107 -23.10 9.19 3.23
C ASP A 107 -21.61 8.94 2.99
N ALA A 108 -21.15 9.10 1.76
CA ALA A 108 -19.77 8.83 1.37
C ALA A 108 -18.76 9.73 2.11
N ALA A 109 -19.05 11.04 2.22
CA ALA A 109 -18.15 11.98 2.89
C ALA A 109 -18.06 11.70 4.39
N GLN A 110 -19.18 11.31 5.03
CA GLN A 110 -19.16 10.87 6.42
C GLN A 110 -18.37 9.56 6.59
N ASN A 111 -18.48 8.65 5.64
CA ASN A 111 -17.74 7.38 5.65
C ASN A 111 -16.22 7.60 5.53
N GLU A 112 -15.80 8.48 4.63
CA GLU A 112 -14.41 8.92 4.50
C GLU A 112 -13.87 9.56 5.79
N ALA A 113 -14.61 10.54 6.32
CA ALA A 113 -14.22 11.25 7.54
C ALA A 113 -14.13 10.31 8.76
N ALA A 114 -15.09 9.40 8.91
CA ALA A 114 -15.11 8.41 9.99
C ALA A 114 -13.95 7.40 9.87
N SER A 115 -13.67 6.93 8.64
CA SER A 115 -12.55 6.02 8.37
C SER A 115 -11.22 6.68 8.70
N LEU A 116 -11.00 7.91 8.27
CA LEU A 116 -9.79 8.69 8.59
C LEU A 116 -9.65 8.92 10.10
N ALA A 117 -10.74 9.30 10.79
CA ALA A 117 -10.71 9.54 12.23
C ALA A 117 -10.35 8.27 13.02
N GLU A 118 -10.91 7.12 12.65
CA GLU A 118 -10.61 5.84 13.31
C GLU A 118 -9.15 5.41 13.06
N VAL A 119 -8.65 5.55 11.82
CA VAL A 119 -7.24 5.31 11.49
C VAL A 119 -6.34 6.22 12.32
N THR A 120 -6.58 7.53 12.30
CA THR A 120 -5.77 8.51 13.04
C THR A 120 -5.69 8.16 14.52
N LYS A 121 -6.83 7.89 15.14
CA LYS A 121 -6.92 7.52 16.56
C LYS A 121 -6.15 6.25 16.87
N LEU A 122 -6.39 5.17 16.11
CA LEU A 122 -5.81 3.87 16.42
C LEU A 122 -4.32 3.78 16.09
N TYR A 123 -3.86 4.43 15.00
CA TYR A 123 -2.44 4.48 14.67
C TYR A 123 -1.65 5.25 15.74
N GLN A 124 -2.20 6.37 16.21
CA GLN A 124 -1.59 7.13 17.32
C GLN A 124 -1.51 6.29 18.58
N GLN A 125 -2.62 5.65 18.98
CA GLN A 125 -2.70 4.92 20.24
C GLN A 125 -1.86 3.63 20.25
N ARG A 126 -1.88 2.87 19.16
CA ARG A 126 -1.25 1.54 19.13
C ARG A 126 0.21 1.58 18.69
N PHE A 127 0.55 2.52 17.81
CA PHE A 127 1.82 2.49 17.09
C PHE A 127 2.67 3.74 17.28
N GLN A 128 2.13 4.81 17.87
CA GLN A 128 2.78 6.14 17.91
C GLN A 128 3.14 6.63 16.49
N ILE A 129 2.21 6.45 15.57
CA ILE A 129 2.27 6.90 14.20
C ILE A 129 1.16 7.92 14.00
N ALA A 130 1.53 9.09 13.48
CA ALA A 130 0.58 10.12 13.10
C ALA A 130 0.10 9.88 11.68
N ALA A 131 -1.22 9.91 11.46
CA ALA A 131 -1.79 10.03 10.14
C ALA A 131 -1.90 11.52 9.80
N MET A 132 -1.28 11.94 8.70
CA MET A 132 -1.36 13.32 8.22
C MET A 132 -2.71 13.53 7.51
N GLN A 133 -2.94 14.75 7.02
CA GLN A 133 -4.12 15.01 6.19
C GLN A 133 -4.02 14.24 4.86
N PRO A 134 -5.16 13.79 4.31
CA PRO A 134 -5.19 13.10 3.02
C PRO A 134 -4.59 13.95 1.89
N LEU A 135 -3.96 13.30 0.94
CA LEU A 135 -3.34 13.97 -0.21
C LEU A 135 -4.35 14.55 -1.19
N GLY A 136 -5.61 14.05 -1.19
CA GLY A 136 -6.71 14.61 -1.99
C GLY A 136 -7.32 13.63 -3.00
N PHE A 137 -6.96 12.36 -2.96
CA PHE A 137 -7.53 11.33 -3.82
C PHE A 137 -7.73 10.01 -3.06
N GLU A 138 -8.49 9.14 -3.70
CA GLU A 138 -8.70 7.76 -3.29
C GLU A 138 -8.14 6.80 -4.33
N ASN A 139 -7.63 5.67 -3.86
CA ASN A 139 -7.24 4.57 -4.72
C ASN A 139 -7.89 3.27 -4.21
N THR A 140 -9.08 2.98 -4.70
CA THR A 140 -9.84 1.77 -4.35
C THR A 140 -9.40 0.58 -5.19
N PHE A 141 -9.66 -0.64 -4.72
CA PHE A 141 -9.63 -1.80 -5.60
C PHE A 141 -10.60 -1.64 -6.75
N ALA A 142 -10.21 -2.15 -7.92
CA ALA A 142 -10.98 -2.07 -9.15
C ALA A 142 -10.97 -3.42 -9.87
N MET A 143 -12.16 -3.89 -10.26
CA MET A 143 -12.29 -5.07 -11.11
C MET A 143 -12.22 -4.64 -12.57
N ILE A 144 -11.18 -5.05 -13.27
CA ILE A 144 -10.79 -4.50 -14.58
C ILE A 144 -10.85 -5.59 -15.63
N VAL A 145 -11.47 -5.27 -16.75
CA VAL A 145 -11.60 -6.15 -17.93
C VAL A 145 -11.06 -5.45 -19.17
N ARG A 146 -10.77 -6.24 -20.22
CA ARG A 146 -10.47 -5.69 -21.54
C ARG A 146 -11.68 -4.92 -22.09
N PRO A 147 -11.48 -3.93 -22.99
CA PRO A 147 -12.58 -3.24 -23.63
C PRO A 147 -13.50 -4.21 -24.38
N ASP A 148 -14.77 -3.85 -24.53
CA ASP A 148 -15.83 -4.72 -25.09
C ASP A 148 -15.48 -5.33 -26.44
N GLU A 149 -14.74 -4.62 -27.27
CA GLU A 149 -14.29 -5.06 -28.58
C GLU A 149 -13.37 -6.29 -28.54
N THR A 150 -12.60 -6.43 -27.47
CA THR A 150 -11.65 -7.53 -27.28
C THR A 150 -12.11 -8.56 -26.24
N ALA A 151 -13.14 -8.23 -25.48
CA ALA A 151 -13.76 -9.12 -24.49
C ALA A 151 -14.65 -10.23 -25.13
N SER A 152 -14.73 -10.26 -26.45
CA SER A 152 -15.61 -11.13 -27.24
C SER A 152 -15.05 -12.53 -27.49
N GLY A 153 -14.38 -13.15 -26.50
CA GLY A 153 -14.12 -14.58 -26.59
C GLY A 153 -15.42 -15.38 -26.56
N PRO A 154 -15.59 -16.43 -27.39
CA PRO A 154 -16.79 -17.25 -27.39
C PRO A 154 -17.10 -17.75 -25.97
N GLY A 155 -18.28 -17.43 -25.43
CA GLY A 155 -18.76 -17.90 -24.14
C GLY A 155 -18.37 -17.06 -22.91
N LEU A 156 -17.60 -15.98 -23.03
CA LEU A 156 -17.25 -15.12 -21.87
C LEU A 156 -18.42 -14.21 -21.45
N GLY A 157 -19.26 -13.74 -22.40
CA GLY A 157 -20.43 -12.90 -22.09
C GLY A 157 -20.10 -11.58 -21.39
N MET A 158 -18.90 -11.01 -21.66
CA MET A 158 -18.43 -9.77 -21.02
C MET A 158 -18.99 -8.51 -21.69
N ALA A 159 -19.40 -8.60 -22.95
CA ALA A 159 -19.97 -7.46 -23.69
C ALA A 159 -21.21 -6.91 -22.95
N GLY A 160 -21.24 -5.58 -22.77
CA GLY A 160 -22.34 -4.89 -22.08
C GLY A 160 -22.40 -5.15 -20.56
N VAL A 161 -21.32 -5.61 -19.92
CA VAL A 161 -21.21 -5.69 -18.45
C VAL A 161 -20.49 -4.45 -17.96
N ASP A 162 -21.21 -3.57 -17.24
CA ASP A 162 -20.70 -2.31 -16.75
C ASP A 162 -20.51 -2.29 -15.22
N THR A 163 -21.22 -3.19 -14.53
CA THR A 163 -21.21 -3.25 -13.05
C THR A 163 -20.86 -4.62 -12.52
N LEU A 164 -20.45 -4.70 -11.26
CA LEU A 164 -20.19 -5.96 -10.57
C LEU A 164 -21.47 -6.79 -10.39
N SER A 165 -22.63 -6.14 -10.20
CA SER A 165 -23.92 -6.84 -10.13
C SER A 165 -24.28 -7.50 -11.47
N GLU A 166 -23.99 -6.88 -12.62
CA GLU A 166 -24.22 -7.47 -13.94
C GLU A 166 -23.27 -8.62 -14.28
N ALA A 167 -22.10 -8.66 -13.61
CA ALA A 167 -21.14 -9.74 -13.74
C ALA A 167 -21.60 -11.04 -13.06
N VAL A 168 -22.56 -10.96 -12.12
CA VAL A 168 -23.08 -12.13 -11.41
C VAL A 168 -23.70 -13.13 -12.41
N GLY A 169 -23.34 -14.40 -12.27
CA GLY A 169 -23.78 -15.47 -13.17
C GLY A 169 -22.98 -15.56 -14.49
N LYS A 170 -22.23 -14.51 -14.87
CA LYS A 170 -21.34 -14.51 -16.04
C LYS A 170 -19.89 -14.81 -15.64
N ALA A 171 -19.46 -14.29 -14.48
CA ALA A 171 -18.10 -14.39 -13.97
C ALA A 171 -17.60 -15.84 -13.78
N GLN A 172 -18.51 -16.81 -13.63
CA GLN A 172 -18.14 -18.24 -13.57
C GLN A 172 -17.41 -18.76 -14.83
N ASN A 173 -17.43 -18.01 -15.91
CA ASN A 173 -16.70 -18.31 -17.13
C ASN A 173 -15.36 -17.55 -17.23
N TRP A 174 -15.09 -16.61 -16.33
CA TRP A 174 -13.95 -15.70 -16.37
C TRP A 174 -12.82 -16.16 -15.46
N ARG A 175 -11.63 -16.24 -16.01
CA ARG A 175 -10.40 -16.50 -15.24
C ARG A 175 -9.97 -15.20 -14.55
N LEU A 176 -9.86 -15.25 -13.24
CA LEU A 176 -9.49 -14.10 -12.42
C LEU A 176 -7.97 -14.06 -12.18
N GLY A 177 -7.37 -12.87 -12.34
CA GLY A 177 -6.01 -12.55 -11.90
C GLY A 177 -6.05 -11.61 -10.71
N VAL A 178 -5.24 -11.88 -9.68
CA VAL A 178 -5.18 -11.08 -8.44
C VAL A 178 -3.76 -10.88 -7.93
N GLY A 179 -3.54 -9.80 -7.19
CA GLY A 179 -2.36 -9.65 -6.35
C GLY A 179 -2.54 -10.37 -5.01
N TYR A 180 -1.42 -10.70 -4.34
CA TYR A 180 -1.40 -11.43 -3.07
C TYR A 180 -2.28 -10.77 -1.99
N GLU A 181 -2.22 -9.43 -1.85
CA GLU A 181 -3.03 -8.73 -0.84
C GLU A 181 -4.53 -8.82 -1.14
N PHE A 182 -4.96 -8.72 -2.40
CA PHE A 182 -6.39 -8.84 -2.75
C PHE A 182 -6.93 -10.24 -2.46
N GLU A 183 -6.13 -11.28 -2.66
CA GLU A 183 -6.52 -12.66 -2.35
C GLU A 183 -6.72 -12.88 -0.84
N GLU A 184 -5.83 -12.33 -0.01
CA GLU A 184 -5.77 -12.62 1.42
C GLU A 184 -6.60 -11.68 2.29
N ARG A 185 -6.82 -10.44 1.87
CA ARG A 185 -7.45 -9.42 2.69
C ARG A 185 -8.95 -9.66 2.89
N PRO A 186 -9.51 -9.29 4.07
CA PRO A 186 -10.95 -9.41 4.32
C PRO A 186 -11.82 -8.57 3.38
N ASP A 187 -11.31 -7.41 2.94
CA ASP A 187 -11.93 -6.50 1.97
C ASP A 187 -11.53 -6.81 0.51
N GLY A 188 -10.85 -7.93 0.29
CA GLY A 188 -10.47 -8.44 -1.03
C GLY A 188 -11.42 -9.48 -1.60
N LEU A 189 -10.87 -10.51 -2.25
CA LEU A 189 -11.61 -11.48 -3.05
C LEU A 189 -12.77 -12.14 -2.32
N ARG A 190 -12.51 -12.78 -1.18
CA ARG A 190 -13.55 -13.53 -0.44
C ARG A 190 -14.71 -12.65 0.00
N GLY A 191 -14.40 -11.43 0.42
CA GLY A 191 -15.42 -10.46 0.83
C GLY A 191 -16.23 -9.98 -0.36
N LEU A 192 -15.59 -9.68 -1.50
CA LEU A 192 -16.24 -9.29 -2.75
C LEU A 192 -17.17 -10.39 -3.27
N GLU A 193 -16.69 -11.62 -3.35
CA GLU A 193 -17.48 -12.77 -3.76
C GLU A 193 -18.73 -12.93 -2.90
N LYS A 194 -18.58 -12.83 -1.58
CA LYS A 194 -19.70 -12.91 -0.65
C LYS A 194 -20.70 -11.77 -0.81
N ALA A 195 -20.20 -10.53 -0.99
CA ALA A 195 -21.07 -9.34 -1.07
C ALA A 195 -21.90 -9.31 -2.35
N TYR A 196 -21.33 -9.76 -3.46
CA TYR A 196 -22.00 -9.75 -4.77
C TYR A 196 -22.61 -11.10 -5.15
N GLY A 197 -22.17 -12.20 -4.57
CA GLY A 197 -22.47 -13.55 -5.06
C GLY A 197 -21.69 -13.89 -6.32
N LEU A 198 -20.50 -13.34 -6.48
CA LEU A 198 -19.61 -13.62 -7.60
C LEU A 198 -18.92 -14.96 -7.41
N HIS A 199 -18.75 -15.67 -8.52
CA HIS A 199 -17.96 -16.91 -8.60
C HIS A 199 -17.16 -16.87 -9.89
N PHE A 200 -15.85 -17.05 -9.80
CA PHE A 200 -14.96 -17.05 -10.93
C PHE A 200 -14.60 -18.46 -11.41
N LYS A 201 -14.04 -18.59 -12.61
CA LYS A 201 -13.65 -19.86 -13.19
C LYS A 201 -12.39 -20.41 -12.54
N GLY A 202 -12.56 -21.43 -11.71
CA GLY A 202 -11.43 -22.09 -11.02
C GLY A 202 -10.81 -21.22 -9.94
N GLU A 203 -9.60 -21.57 -9.51
CA GLU A 203 -8.83 -20.79 -8.56
C GLU A 203 -8.27 -19.51 -9.22
N PRO A 204 -8.17 -18.39 -8.50
CA PRO A 204 -7.57 -17.17 -9.01
C PRO A 204 -6.08 -17.40 -9.35
N ARG A 205 -5.60 -16.71 -10.38
CA ARG A 205 -4.18 -16.67 -10.70
C ARG A 205 -3.52 -15.55 -9.92
N THR A 206 -2.83 -15.92 -8.85
CA THR A 206 -2.14 -14.96 -7.98
C THR A 206 -0.77 -14.65 -8.54
N MET A 207 -0.45 -13.37 -8.68
CA MET A 207 0.82 -12.91 -9.22
C MET A 207 1.19 -11.51 -8.69
N ASP A 208 2.40 -11.08 -8.99
CA ASP A 208 2.83 -9.70 -8.73
C ASP A 208 1.96 -8.70 -9.50
N LEU A 209 1.66 -7.55 -8.87
CA LEU A 209 0.76 -6.53 -9.43
C LEU A 209 1.21 -6.04 -10.82
N GLY A 210 2.51 -5.89 -11.04
CA GLY A 210 3.07 -5.50 -12.34
C GLY A 210 2.85 -6.50 -13.47
N LEU A 211 2.46 -7.75 -13.17
CA LEU A 211 2.19 -8.79 -14.17
C LEU A 211 0.70 -8.90 -14.53
N LEU A 212 -0.21 -8.35 -13.71
CA LEU A 212 -1.65 -8.50 -13.91
C LEU A 212 -2.12 -7.94 -15.26
N TYR A 213 -1.71 -6.74 -15.60
CA TYR A 213 -2.09 -6.09 -16.87
C TYR A 213 -1.57 -6.85 -18.07
N ARG A 214 -0.33 -7.33 -18.03
CA ARG A 214 0.22 -8.19 -19.07
C ARG A 214 -0.54 -9.51 -19.21
N ALA A 215 -0.93 -10.13 -18.11
CA ALA A 215 -1.74 -11.35 -18.11
C ALA A 215 -3.14 -11.11 -18.69
N LEU A 216 -3.73 -9.93 -18.42
CA LEU A 216 -5.00 -9.50 -19.01
C LEU A 216 -4.87 -9.27 -20.52
N ALA A 217 -3.87 -8.50 -20.95
CA ALA A 217 -3.60 -8.20 -22.37
C ALA A 217 -3.29 -9.46 -23.18
N SER A 218 -2.55 -10.42 -22.63
CA SER A 218 -2.20 -11.70 -23.30
C SER A 218 -3.27 -12.78 -23.18
N HIS A 219 -4.49 -12.45 -22.71
CA HIS A 219 -5.60 -13.39 -22.53
C HIS A 219 -5.30 -14.58 -21.62
N GLN A 220 -4.34 -14.46 -20.71
CA GLN A 220 -4.09 -15.48 -19.68
C GLN A 220 -5.16 -15.44 -18.59
N VAL A 221 -5.69 -14.26 -18.32
CA VAL A 221 -6.85 -14.00 -17.45
C VAL A 221 -7.88 -13.15 -18.22
N ASP A 222 -9.10 -13.13 -17.73
CA ASP A 222 -10.22 -12.43 -18.39
C ASP A 222 -10.63 -11.18 -17.62
N ILE A 223 -10.39 -11.16 -16.31
CA ILE A 223 -10.61 -10.06 -15.39
C ILE A 223 -9.47 -10.02 -14.37
N ILE A 224 -9.09 -8.84 -13.94
CA ILE A 224 -8.09 -8.65 -12.88
C ILE A 224 -8.63 -7.77 -11.75
N ALA A 225 -8.09 -7.96 -10.55
CA ALA A 225 -8.22 -7.01 -9.46
C ALA A 225 -7.00 -6.09 -9.46
N GLY A 226 -7.16 -4.89 -9.99
CA GLY A 226 -6.19 -3.80 -9.96
C GLY A 226 -6.64 -2.69 -9.01
N ASN A 227 -6.17 -1.45 -9.26
CA ASN A 227 -6.53 -0.28 -8.48
C ASN A 227 -7.09 0.83 -9.41
N SER A 228 -7.97 1.67 -8.90
CA SER A 228 -8.72 2.66 -9.69
C SER A 228 -7.87 3.78 -10.31
N THR A 229 -6.63 3.91 -9.87
CA THR A 229 -5.67 4.91 -10.35
C THR A 229 -4.52 4.30 -11.14
N ASP A 230 -4.54 2.98 -11.43
CA ASP A 230 -3.46 2.32 -12.17
C ASP A 230 -3.33 2.89 -13.61
N GLY A 231 -2.11 3.22 -14.01
CA GLY A 231 -1.79 3.84 -15.31
C GLY A 231 -2.28 3.06 -16.53
N PRO A 232 -2.11 1.72 -16.60
CA PRO A 232 -2.55 0.92 -17.74
C PRO A 232 -4.05 0.99 -18.04
N ILE A 233 -4.90 1.40 -17.08
CA ILE A 233 -6.34 1.55 -17.32
C ILE A 233 -6.59 2.56 -18.44
N ALA A 234 -5.92 3.71 -18.39
CA ALA A 234 -6.06 4.74 -19.41
C ALA A 234 -5.25 4.38 -20.67
N ALA A 235 -4.00 3.96 -20.51
CA ALA A 235 -3.08 3.64 -21.62
C ALA A 235 -3.62 2.53 -22.55
N GLU A 236 -4.26 1.51 -21.98
CA GLU A 236 -4.78 0.35 -22.71
C GLU A 236 -6.31 0.40 -22.92
N HIS A 237 -6.95 1.54 -22.61
CA HIS A 237 -8.41 1.73 -22.70
C HIS A 237 -9.22 0.64 -21.99
N LEU A 238 -8.73 0.17 -20.84
CA LEU A 238 -9.38 -0.90 -20.09
C LEU A 238 -10.65 -0.41 -19.42
N LYS A 239 -11.59 -1.34 -19.21
CA LYS A 239 -12.88 -1.06 -18.58
C LYS A 239 -12.84 -1.47 -17.11
N VAL A 240 -13.21 -0.56 -16.24
CA VAL A 240 -13.44 -0.82 -14.81
C VAL A 240 -14.91 -1.13 -14.61
N LEU A 241 -15.23 -2.26 -13.99
CA LEU A 241 -16.59 -2.58 -13.58
C LEU A 241 -16.95 -1.77 -12.33
N ALA A 242 -18.10 -1.07 -12.39
CA ALA A 242 -18.53 -0.24 -11.28
C ALA A 242 -18.94 -1.09 -10.05
N ASP A 243 -18.46 -0.68 -8.88
CA ASP A 243 -18.89 -1.21 -7.57
C ASP A 243 -20.25 -0.60 -7.19
N ASP A 244 -21.31 -1.06 -7.82
CA ASP A 244 -22.68 -0.52 -7.70
C ASP A 244 -23.34 -0.79 -6.36
N ARG A 245 -22.74 -1.63 -5.50
CA ARG A 245 -23.17 -1.86 -4.11
C ARG A 245 -22.29 -1.17 -3.08
N HIS A 246 -21.28 -0.41 -3.53
CA HIS A 246 -20.32 0.29 -2.65
C HIS A 246 -19.70 -0.66 -1.62
N TYR A 247 -19.26 -1.82 -2.08
CA TYR A 247 -18.63 -2.83 -1.24
C TYR A 247 -17.26 -2.38 -0.70
N PHE A 248 -16.47 -1.73 -1.55
CA PHE A 248 -15.15 -1.26 -1.15
C PHE A 248 -15.24 -0.05 -0.20
N PRO A 249 -14.52 -0.06 0.94
CA PRO A 249 -14.48 1.11 1.82
C PRO A 249 -13.71 2.27 1.17
N PRO A 250 -13.75 3.48 1.77
CA PRO A 250 -12.91 4.58 1.33
C PRO A 250 -11.41 4.24 1.46
N TYR A 251 -10.63 4.62 0.46
CA TYR A 251 -9.18 4.42 0.42
C TYR A 251 -8.44 5.74 0.17
N GLN A 252 -8.69 6.74 1.03
CA GLN A 252 -7.97 8.02 0.95
C GLN A 252 -6.47 7.79 1.15
N ALA A 253 -5.64 8.35 0.27
CA ALA A 253 -4.19 8.30 0.37
C ALA A 253 -3.70 9.22 1.50
N VAL A 254 -3.10 8.64 2.54
CA VAL A 254 -2.71 9.35 3.77
C VAL A 254 -1.24 9.08 4.10
N PRO A 255 -0.39 10.12 4.21
CA PRO A 255 0.96 9.93 4.73
C PRO A 255 0.91 9.51 6.20
N LEU A 256 1.51 8.38 6.51
CA LEU A 256 1.73 7.89 7.87
C LEU A 256 3.15 8.20 8.28
N VAL A 257 3.32 8.86 9.43
CA VAL A 257 4.62 9.34 9.91
C VAL A 257 4.84 8.95 11.36
N ARG A 258 5.99 8.38 11.69
CA ARG A 258 6.35 8.05 13.08
C ARG A 258 6.44 9.32 13.92
N GLU A 259 5.87 9.32 15.11
CA GLU A 259 5.99 10.45 16.04
C GLU A 259 7.45 10.77 16.40
N ALA A 260 8.32 9.76 16.44
CA ALA A 260 9.74 9.97 16.65
C ALA A 260 10.38 10.81 15.53
N ALA A 261 9.95 10.63 14.27
CA ALA A 261 10.41 11.44 13.13
C ALA A 261 9.90 12.88 13.22
N LEU A 262 8.61 13.06 13.57
CA LEU A 262 8.02 14.40 13.74
C LEU A 262 8.62 15.17 14.92
N LYS A 263 9.11 14.48 15.95
CA LYS A 263 9.86 15.10 17.07
C LYS A 263 11.28 15.49 16.64
N ARG A 264 11.92 14.65 15.84
CA ARG A 264 13.29 14.89 15.35
C ARG A 264 13.34 16.00 14.29
N TRP A 265 12.34 16.02 13.40
CA TRP A 265 12.22 16.97 12.30
C TRP A 265 10.83 17.66 12.32
N PRO A 266 10.59 18.61 13.24
CA PRO A 266 9.27 19.22 13.43
C PRO A 266 8.72 19.92 12.18
N GLN A 267 9.60 20.41 11.29
CA GLN A 267 9.25 21.05 10.03
C GLN A 267 8.48 20.14 9.06
N LEU A 268 8.57 18.82 9.22
CA LEU A 268 7.81 17.88 8.40
C LEU A 268 6.29 18.11 8.49
N ARG A 269 5.78 18.57 9.64
CA ARG A 269 4.35 18.86 9.79
C ARG A 269 3.88 19.95 8.80
N GLY A 270 4.69 20.97 8.58
CA GLY A 270 4.41 22.01 7.60
C GLY A 270 4.40 21.48 6.18
N VAL A 271 5.39 20.64 5.81
CA VAL A 271 5.47 20.02 4.48
C VAL A 271 4.21 19.20 4.18
N PHE A 272 3.78 18.34 5.11
CA PHE A 272 2.57 17.53 4.91
C PHE A 272 1.28 18.36 4.90
N ALA A 273 1.22 19.44 5.65
CA ALA A 273 0.07 20.36 5.62
C ALA A 273 -0.07 21.05 4.26
N GLU A 274 1.04 21.40 3.60
CA GLU A 274 1.04 22.00 2.25
C GLU A 274 0.66 21.00 1.16
N LEU A 275 0.97 19.71 1.32
CA LEU A 275 0.58 18.63 0.40
C LEU A 275 -0.89 18.21 0.52
N ALA A 276 -1.55 18.54 1.64
CA ALA A 276 -2.92 18.15 1.90
C ALA A 276 -3.88 18.62 0.79
N GLY A 277 -4.62 17.68 0.18
CA GLY A 277 -5.59 17.97 -0.87
C GLY A 277 -4.99 18.39 -2.21
N LYS A 278 -3.68 18.28 -2.42
CA LYS A 278 -3.00 18.77 -3.63
C LYS A 278 -2.96 17.78 -4.79
N VAL A 279 -3.20 16.51 -4.55
CA VAL A 279 -3.17 15.48 -5.58
C VAL A 279 -4.59 15.04 -5.86
N THR A 280 -5.07 15.23 -7.08
CA THR A 280 -6.36 14.70 -7.51
C THR A 280 -6.21 13.27 -8.05
N ALA A 281 -7.30 12.52 -8.15
CA ALA A 281 -7.29 11.20 -8.80
C ALA A 281 -6.85 11.27 -10.26
N ASN A 282 -7.15 12.37 -10.96
CA ASN A 282 -6.69 12.59 -12.35
C ASN A 282 -5.19 12.83 -12.42
N ASP A 283 -4.64 13.63 -11.49
CA ASP A 283 -3.19 13.84 -11.40
C ASP A 283 -2.47 12.53 -11.14
N MET A 284 -3.02 11.72 -10.23
CA MET A 284 -2.42 10.44 -9.88
C MET A 284 -2.43 9.46 -11.07
N ARG A 285 -3.57 9.33 -11.77
CA ARG A 285 -3.65 8.54 -12.99
C ARG A 285 -2.66 9.01 -14.05
N ALA A 286 -2.57 10.32 -14.28
CA ALA A 286 -1.64 10.88 -15.26
C ALA A 286 -0.17 10.60 -14.91
N MET A 287 0.20 10.71 -13.62
CA MET A 287 1.54 10.37 -13.17
C MET A 287 1.84 8.87 -13.32
N ASN A 288 0.90 8.02 -12.94
CA ASN A 288 1.04 6.56 -13.09
C ASN A 288 1.16 6.16 -14.57
N GLU A 289 0.35 6.74 -15.45
CA GLU A 289 0.41 6.52 -16.91
C GLU A 289 1.76 6.96 -17.48
N ALA A 290 2.26 8.13 -17.08
CA ALA A 290 3.56 8.62 -17.54
C ALA A 290 4.71 7.67 -17.15
N VAL A 291 4.60 6.98 -16.01
CA VAL A 291 5.61 6.01 -15.57
C VAL A 291 5.38 4.64 -16.24
N ASP A 292 4.16 4.09 -16.16
CA ASP A 292 3.87 2.71 -16.62
C ASP A 292 3.73 2.62 -18.14
N GLY A 293 3.04 3.59 -18.76
CA GLY A 293 2.76 3.61 -20.18
C GLY A 293 3.86 4.26 -21.01
N GLU A 294 4.35 5.44 -20.60
CA GLU A 294 5.37 6.18 -21.33
C GLU A 294 6.81 5.89 -20.88
N HIS A 295 6.99 5.07 -19.83
CA HIS A 295 8.29 4.68 -19.26
C HIS A 295 9.17 5.85 -18.82
N LYS A 296 8.55 6.95 -18.37
CA LYS A 296 9.26 8.11 -17.85
C LYS A 296 9.84 7.82 -16.46
N ASP A 297 10.97 8.46 -16.18
CA ASP A 297 11.58 8.40 -14.84
C ASP A 297 10.66 9.04 -13.80
N VAL A 298 10.46 8.35 -12.68
CA VAL A 298 9.54 8.77 -11.60
C VAL A 298 9.91 10.15 -11.05
N ALA A 299 11.20 10.42 -10.83
CA ALA A 299 11.63 11.70 -10.28
C ALA A 299 11.38 12.85 -11.27
N VAL A 300 11.41 12.59 -12.58
CA VAL A 300 11.08 13.57 -13.62
C VAL A 300 9.58 13.84 -13.64
N VAL A 301 8.74 12.80 -13.58
CA VAL A 301 7.28 12.92 -13.53
C VAL A 301 6.84 13.75 -12.33
N VAL A 302 7.37 13.41 -11.15
CA VAL A 302 7.05 14.14 -9.91
C VAL A 302 7.51 15.59 -9.95
N ARG A 303 8.69 15.89 -10.46
CA ARG A 303 9.14 17.30 -10.64
C ARG A 303 8.19 18.08 -11.56
N GLY A 304 7.72 17.45 -12.63
CA GLY A 304 6.75 18.06 -13.54
C GLY A 304 5.43 18.37 -12.85
N PHE A 305 4.89 17.42 -12.09
CA PHE A 305 3.68 17.61 -11.29
C PHE A 305 3.84 18.76 -10.29
N ARG A 306 4.93 18.77 -9.52
CA ARG A 306 5.21 19.81 -8.53
C ARG A 306 5.28 21.20 -9.17
N ALA A 307 5.99 21.33 -10.28
CA ALA A 307 6.09 22.59 -11.00
C ALA A 307 4.72 23.10 -11.50
N ALA A 308 3.86 22.21 -11.99
CA ALA A 308 2.52 22.54 -12.46
C ALA A 308 1.57 22.98 -11.34
N HIS A 309 1.79 22.52 -10.10
CA HIS A 309 0.94 22.77 -8.94
C HIS A 309 1.53 23.83 -7.96
N GLY A 310 2.70 24.41 -8.28
CA GLY A 310 3.36 25.40 -7.42
C GLY A 310 3.90 24.81 -6.11
N LEU A 311 4.28 23.53 -6.13
CA LEU A 311 4.83 22.81 -5.00
C LEU A 311 6.36 22.88 -4.97
#